data_f32beaa9d085c27039e3091acc663a4e
#
_entry.id   f32beaa9d085c27039e3091acc663a4e
#
_cell.length_a   1.000
_cell.length_b   1.000
_cell.length_c   1.000
_cell.angle_alpha   90.00
_cell.angle_beta   90.00
_cell.angle_gamma   90.00
#
_symmetry.space_group_name_H-M   'P 1'
#
loop_
_entity.id
_entity.type
_entity.pdbx_description
1 polymer ?
#
loop_
_entity_poly.entity_id
_entity_poly.type
_entity_poly.pdbx_seq_one_letter_code
_entity_poly.pdbx_strand_id
1 'polypeptide(L)'
;KQDIRTEDIKDDGIYELELSPSIVPENKPVESPFIFRKGLKIKSRDINEITMKKYMKMDEKGNLTITDRLILKELVRLNIATSRNLKLVLGCDSIKSELKFLINNGLVKKFYFSYPSGEEEVKTVDFYAPAETVRKVRNIGVSPFSKFSKLKLFDVQIDTPLDSLRRLELNMFDTSFVNEHGQNIDNRYVDYYFLNRYKEFSMTVPYMYRMKKTELGQKFVIIPLCSRRNPKWRAEQFNNMINIVEICEIEFKGYTPLFIVNVEDNSMACESEAGKSGYQQLKSVPIFYVSDWVVNNSPILDNLIIVKDYVKDKYELVSLSI
;
A
#
# COMPACT_ATOMS: atom_id res chain seq x y z
N LYS A 1 5.73 26.03 -22.29
CA LYS A 1 6.22 24.72 -22.79
C LYS A 1 7.71 24.69 -22.55
N GLN A 2 8.15 24.27 -21.36
CA GLN A 2 9.53 23.89 -21.14
C GLN A 2 9.56 22.38 -21.27
N ASP A 3 10.22 21.90 -22.33
CA ASP A 3 10.61 20.50 -22.42
C ASP A 3 11.51 20.22 -21.21
N ILE A 4 11.00 19.40 -20.29
CA ILE A 4 11.82 18.85 -19.23
C ILE A 4 12.74 17.84 -19.94
N ARG A 5 13.90 18.33 -20.34
CA ARG A 5 14.94 17.45 -20.86
C ARG A 5 15.44 16.60 -19.70
N THR A 6 15.41 15.33 -19.88
CA THR A 6 16.05 14.28 -19.09
C THR A 6 17.57 14.51 -18.82
N GLU A 7 18.12 15.61 -19.32
CA GLU A 7 19.55 15.95 -19.22
C GLU A 7 20.02 16.20 -17.77
N ASP A 8 19.12 16.64 -16.87
CA ASP A 8 19.46 16.88 -15.47
C ASP A 8 19.56 15.59 -14.61
N ILE A 9 19.12 14.44 -15.18
CA ILE A 9 19.17 13.13 -14.50
C ILE A 9 20.38 12.31 -15.00
N LYS A 10 21.07 12.75 -16.04
CA LYS A 10 22.10 11.97 -16.75
C LYS A 10 23.44 11.82 -16.02
N ASP A 11 23.69 12.54 -14.92
CA ASP A 11 25.05 12.65 -14.39
C ASP A 11 25.49 11.50 -13.47
N ASP A 12 24.57 10.61 -13.05
CA ASP A 12 24.86 9.56 -12.06
C ASP A 12 24.58 8.12 -12.53
N GLY A 13 24.50 7.86 -13.82
CA GLY A 13 24.32 6.50 -14.35
C GLY A 13 22.92 5.94 -14.15
N ILE A 14 21.93 6.79 -13.89
CA ILE A 14 20.53 6.42 -13.77
C ILE A 14 19.95 6.24 -15.17
N TYR A 15 19.21 5.16 -15.34
CA TYR A 15 18.45 4.89 -16.56
C TYR A 15 17.52 6.06 -16.88
N GLU A 16 17.41 6.42 -18.15
CA GLU A 16 16.43 7.39 -18.62
C GLU A 16 15.03 6.84 -18.33
N LEU A 17 14.29 7.50 -17.45
CA LEU A 17 12.91 7.21 -17.21
C LEU A 17 12.06 8.05 -18.17
N GLU A 18 11.13 7.42 -18.89
CA GLU A 18 10.19 8.14 -19.73
C GLU A 18 9.16 8.84 -18.85
N LEU A 19 9.33 10.14 -18.66
CA LEU A 19 8.44 10.98 -17.88
C LEU A 19 7.76 12.00 -18.78
N SER A 20 6.45 12.13 -18.65
CA SER A 20 5.63 13.11 -19.33
C SER A 20 4.86 13.97 -18.32
N PRO A 21 4.47 15.21 -18.63
CA PRO A 21 3.59 15.99 -17.77
C PRO A 21 2.26 15.24 -17.53
N SER A 22 1.75 15.26 -16.30
CA SER A 22 0.45 14.67 -15.97
C SER A 22 -0.69 15.42 -16.68
N ILE A 23 -1.71 14.66 -17.09
CA ILE A 23 -2.92 15.20 -17.72
C ILE A 23 -3.91 15.73 -16.66
N VAL A 24 -3.77 15.34 -15.42
CA VAL A 24 -4.69 15.71 -14.34
C VAL A 24 -4.29 17.04 -13.72
N PRO A 25 -5.21 18.03 -13.63
CA PRO A 25 -4.91 19.33 -13.02
C PRO A 25 -4.56 19.22 -11.53
N GLU A 26 -3.60 20.02 -11.07
CA GLU A 26 -3.04 20.04 -9.72
C GLU A 26 -4.04 20.32 -8.58
N ASN A 27 -5.23 20.83 -8.85
CA ASN A 27 -6.09 21.44 -7.86
C ASN A 27 -7.37 20.66 -7.57
N LYS A 28 -7.29 19.68 -6.68
CA LYS A 28 -8.43 19.33 -5.82
C LYS A 28 -7.91 18.97 -4.43
N PRO A 29 -8.05 19.86 -3.45
CA PRO A 29 -7.81 19.50 -2.05
C PRO A 29 -8.93 18.56 -1.60
N VAL A 30 -8.68 17.28 -1.67
CA VAL A 30 -9.54 16.28 -1.02
C VAL A 30 -8.74 15.74 0.14
N GLU A 31 -9.24 15.95 1.35
CA GLU A 31 -8.62 15.37 2.53
C GLU A 31 -8.50 13.86 2.37
N SER A 32 -7.29 13.34 2.57
CA SER A 32 -7.07 11.91 2.64
C SER A 32 -7.94 11.31 3.74
N PRO A 33 -8.66 10.20 3.48
CA PRO A 33 -9.35 9.49 4.54
C PRO A 33 -8.39 8.85 5.54
N PHE A 34 -7.09 8.80 5.21
CA PHE A 34 -6.04 8.13 5.97
C PHE A 34 -5.06 9.08 6.66
N ILE A 35 -5.47 10.32 6.95
CA ILE A 35 -4.63 11.30 7.67
C ILE A 35 -4.26 10.75 9.05
N PHE A 36 -2.95 10.76 9.33
CA PHE A 36 -2.46 10.47 10.67
C PHE A 36 -2.68 11.65 11.59
N ARG A 37 -3.45 11.45 12.66
CA ARG A 37 -3.70 12.47 13.68
C ARG A 37 -3.17 12.01 15.04
N LYS A 38 -2.64 12.97 15.82
CA LYS A 38 -2.18 12.70 17.18
C LYS A 38 -3.35 12.16 18.03
N GLY A 39 -3.11 11.08 18.76
CA GLY A 39 -4.15 10.44 19.56
C GLY A 39 -5.07 9.51 18.79
N LEU A 40 -4.72 9.18 17.54
CA LEU A 40 -5.46 8.20 16.74
C LEU A 40 -5.55 6.86 17.47
N LYS A 41 -6.76 6.32 17.55
CA LYS A 41 -7.08 5.04 18.19
C LYS A 41 -7.82 4.15 17.21
N ILE A 42 -7.69 2.85 17.40
CA ILE A 42 -8.53 1.86 16.75
C ILE A 42 -9.58 1.40 17.75
N LYS A 43 -10.82 1.42 17.34
CA LYS A 43 -11.94 0.86 18.09
C LYS A 43 -12.60 -0.24 17.30
N SER A 44 -13.07 -1.26 18.00
CA SER A 44 -13.86 -2.34 17.43
C SER A 44 -15.30 -2.28 17.95
N ARG A 45 -16.21 -2.83 17.16
CA ARG A 45 -17.51 -3.21 17.67
C ARG A 45 -17.37 -4.60 18.28
N ASP A 46 -17.80 -4.78 19.52
CA ASP A 46 -17.84 -6.09 20.16
C ASP A 46 -18.74 -7.04 19.36
N ILE A 47 -18.15 -8.09 18.86
CA ILE A 47 -18.85 -9.13 18.08
C ILE A 47 -18.34 -10.47 18.56
N ASN A 48 -19.27 -11.36 18.91
CA ASN A 48 -18.93 -12.74 19.18
C ASN A 48 -18.44 -13.43 17.92
N GLU A 49 -17.19 -13.87 17.93
CA GLU A 49 -16.62 -14.60 16.80
C GLU A 49 -17.32 -15.95 16.61
N ILE A 50 -17.43 -16.33 15.34
CA ILE A 50 -17.97 -17.63 14.97
C ILE A 50 -16.99 -18.74 15.42
N THR A 51 -17.53 -19.84 15.94
CA THR A 51 -16.72 -21.03 16.21
C THR A 51 -16.43 -21.82 14.95
N MET A 52 -15.31 -22.56 14.93
CA MET A 52 -14.92 -23.43 13.81
C MET A 52 -16.05 -24.36 13.35
N LYS A 53 -16.69 -25.05 14.31
CA LYS A 53 -17.80 -25.97 14.03
C LYS A 53 -18.99 -25.27 13.36
N LYS A 54 -19.32 -24.06 13.80
CA LYS A 54 -20.42 -23.27 13.22
C LYS A 54 -20.07 -22.78 11.82
N TYR A 55 -18.84 -22.34 11.61
CA TYR A 55 -18.35 -21.93 10.28
C TYR A 55 -18.43 -23.07 9.27
N MET A 56 -17.85 -24.22 9.58
CA MET A 56 -17.87 -25.40 8.69
C MET A 56 -19.32 -25.79 8.34
N LYS A 57 -20.21 -25.81 9.34
CA LYS A 57 -21.63 -26.12 9.11
C LYS A 57 -22.32 -25.08 8.21
N MET A 58 -21.96 -23.80 8.30
CA MET A 58 -22.51 -22.75 7.41
C MET A 58 -22.02 -22.94 5.98
N ASP A 59 -20.75 -23.25 5.79
CA ASP A 59 -20.13 -23.43 4.48
C ASP A 59 -20.67 -24.69 3.78
N GLU A 60 -20.74 -25.81 4.49
CA GLU A 60 -21.30 -27.11 4.01
C GLU A 60 -22.80 -26.98 3.62
N LYS A 61 -23.58 -26.22 4.36
CA LYS A 61 -25.01 -25.99 4.08
C LYS A 61 -25.28 -25.01 2.93
N GLY A 62 -24.22 -24.41 2.34
CA GLY A 62 -24.38 -23.41 1.31
C GLY A 62 -24.97 -22.08 1.79
N ASN A 63 -24.91 -21.78 3.10
CA ASN A 63 -25.42 -20.52 3.66
C ASN A 63 -24.55 -19.32 3.32
N LEU A 64 -23.34 -19.53 2.78
CA LEU A 64 -22.46 -18.49 2.27
C LEU A 64 -22.64 -18.38 0.76
N THR A 65 -22.99 -17.21 0.29
CA THR A 65 -23.03 -16.90 -1.15
C THR A 65 -21.64 -16.92 -1.77
N ILE A 66 -21.56 -16.90 -3.09
CA ILE A 66 -20.26 -16.76 -3.80
C ILE A 66 -19.59 -15.46 -3.40
N THR A 67 -20.35 -14.37 -3.34
CA THR A 67 -19.83 -13.04 -2.94
C THR A 67 -19.32 -13.04 -1.51
N ASP A 68 -20.01 -13.67 -0.57
CA ASP A 68 -19.55 -13.81 0.82
C ASP A 68 -18.19 -14.51 0.87
N ARG A 69 -18.04 -15.61 0.13
CA ARG A 69 -16.79 -16.37 0.07
C ARG A 69 -15.65 -15.58 -0.57
N LEU A 70 -15.94 -14.76 -1.58
CA LEU A 70 -14.96 -13.87 -2.22
C LEU A 70 -14.53 -12.77 -1.26
N ILE A 71 -15.47 -12.13 -0.55
CA ILE A 71 -15.16 -11.13 0.49
C ILE A 71 -14.24 -11.73 1.56
N LEU A 72 -14.57 -12.90 2.08
CA LEU A 72 -13.76 -13.57 3.09
C LEU A 72 -12.37 -13.94 2.57
N LYS A 73 -12.27 -14.41 1.31
CA LYS A 73 -10.99 -14.69 0.66
C LYS A 73 -10.12 -13.44 0.56
N GLU A 74 -10.71 -12.34 0.08
CA GLU A 74 -9.97 -11.08 -0.09
C GLU A 74 -9.58 -10.46 1.26
N LEU A 75 -10.44 -10.52 2.28
CA LEU A 75 -10.07 -10.09 3.63
C LEU A 75 -8.91 -10.90 4.22
N VAL A 76 -8.87 -12.21 3.98
CA VAL A 76 -7.74 -13.04 4.41
C VAL A 76 -6.46 -12.65 3.67
N ARG A 77 -6.56 -12.37 2.36
CA ARG A 77 -5.42 -11.94 1.51
C ARG A 77 -4.89 -10.56 1.91
N LEU A 78 -5.80 -9.60 2.12
CA LEU A 78 -5.47 -8.20 2.43
C LEU A 78 -5.13 -7.99 3.91
N ASN A 79 -5.52 -8.91 4.76
CA ASN A 79 -5.47 -8.87 6.21
C ASN A 79 -6.52 -7.91 6.83
N ILE A 80 -6.54 -6.66 6.38
CA ILE A 80 -7.57 -5.65 6.67
C ILE A 80 -7.92 -4.92 5.38
N ALA A 81 -9.18 -4.47 5.25
CA ALA A 81 -9.62 -3.73 4.07
C ALA A 81 -10.74 -2.76 4.40
N THR A 82 -10.84 -1.67 3.64
CA THR A 82 -12.04 -0.82 3.62
C THR A 82 -13.10 -1.45 2.72
N SER A 83 -14.36 -1.00 2.85
CA SER A 83 -15.41 -1.41 1.91
C SER A 83 -15.09 -1.02 0.47
N ARG A 84 -14.40 0.10 0.27
CA ARG A 84 -13.95 0.56 -1.05
C ARG A 84 -12.93 -0.41 -1.67
N ASN A 85 -11.91 -0.84 -0.91
CA ASN A 85 -10.98 -1.88 -1.36
C ASN A 85 -11.70 -3.12 -1.87
N LEU A 86 -12.61 -3.65 -1.04
CA LEU A 86 -13.33 -4.86 -1.36
C LEU A 86 -14.18 -4.69 -2.62
N LYS A 87 -14.86 -3.56 -2.76
CA LYS A 87 -15.65 -3.26 -3.97
C LYS A 87 -14.79 -3.22 -5.24
N LEU A 88 -13.65 -2.55 -5.19
CA LEU A 88 -12.72 -2.46 -6.31
C LEU A 88 -12.17 -3.84 -6.71
N VAL A 89 -11.73 -4.64 -5.73
CA VAL A 89 -11.19 -5.98 -5.97
C VAL A 89 -12.24 -6.92 -6.54
N LEU A 90 -13.49 -6.80 -6.07
CA LEU A 90 -14.59 -7.68 -6.49
C LEU A 90 -15.31 -7.20 -7.75
N GLY A 91 -15.01 -5.98 -8.23
CA GLY A 91 -15.67 -5.38 -9.37
C GLY A 91 -17.16 -5.17 -9.17
N CYS A 92 -17.60 -4.80 -7.94
CA CYS A 92 -19.00 -4.64 -7.61
C CYS A 92 -19.32 -3.28 -6.99
N ASP A 93 -20.51 -2.76 -7.27
CA ASP A 93 -20.92 -1.42 -6.82
C ASP A 93 -21.28 -1.39 -5.33
N SER A 94 -21.77 -2.48 -4.78
CA SER A 94 -22.19 -2.58 -3.38
C SER A 94 -21.90 -3.95 -2.78
N ILE A 95 -21.44 -3.95 -1.53
CA ILE A 95 -21.22 -5.15 -0.70
C ILE A 95 -21.80 -4.94 0.72
N LYS A 96 -22.73 -3.98 0.87
CA LYS A 96 -23.22 -3.57 2.20
C LYS A 96 -24.03 -4.66 2.89
N SER A 97 -24.86 -5.37 2.14
CA SER A 97 -25.69 -6.49 2.62
C SER A 97 -24.83 -7.65 3.07
N GLU A 98 -23.84 -8.02 2.25
CA GLU A 98 -22.92 -9.11 2.50
C GLU A 98 -22.05 -8.82 3.73
N LEU A 99 -21.45 -7.63 3.79
CA LEU A 99 -20.68 -7.23 4.98
C LEU A 99 -21.54 -7.24 6.25
N LYS A 100 -22.78 -6.74 6.18
CA LYS A 100 -23.71 -6.79 7.33
C LYS A 100 -24.00 -8.23 7.75
N PHE A 101 -24.24 -9.13 6.79
CA PHE A 101 -24.46 -10.55 7.06
C PHE A 101 -23.22 -11.19 7.70
N LEU A 102 -22.04 -10.97 7.12
CA LEU A 102 -20.79 -11.55 7.62
C LEU A 102 -20.43 -11.06 9.03
N ILE A 103 -20.67 -9.76 9.31
CA ILE A 103 -20.47 -9.17 10.64
C ILE A 103 -21.46 -9.79 11.65
N ASN A 104 -22.74 -9.84 11.33
CA ASN A 104 -23.77 -10.36 12.25
C ASN A 104 -23.56 -11.85 12.57
N ASN A 105 -22.91 -12.61 11.68
CA ASN A 105 -22.57 -14.01 11.91
C ASN A 105 -21.17 -14.20 12.52
N GLY A 106 -20.47 -13.14 12.88
CA GLY A 106 -19.14 -13.21 13.52
C GLY A 106 -18.01 -13.70 12.60
N LEU A 107 -18.18 -13.61 11.28
CA LEU A 107 -17.20 -14.01 10.26
C LEU A 107 -16.23 -12.88 9.94
N VAL A 108 -16.67 -11.63 10.12
CA VAL A 108 -15.91 -10.41 9.87
C VAL A 108 -16.04 -9.48 11.06
N LYS A 109 -14.92 -8.94 11.49
CA LYS A 109 -14.84 -7.88 12.50
C LYS A 109 -14.85 -6.53 11.83
N LYS A 110 -15.58 -5.58 12.43
CA LYS A 110 -15.60 -4.19 11.99
C LYS A 110 -14.82 -3.33 12.98
N PHE A 111 -13.91 -2.53 12.45
CA PHE A 111 -13.12 -1.55 13.17
C PHE A 111 -13.33 -0.16 12.60
N TYR A 112 -12.93 0.84 13.34
CA TYR A 112 -12.86 2.22 12.86
C TYR A 112 -11.74 2.97 13.56
N PHE A 113 -11.21 3.95 12.87
CA PHE A 113 -10.31 4.91 13.48
C PHE A 113 -11.10 6.02 14.14
N SER A 114 -10.61 6.50 15.27
CA SER A 114 -11.12 7.66 15.96
C SER A 114 -9.97 8.49 16.55
N TYR A 115 -10.18 9.78 16.68
CA TYR A 115 -9.24 10.68 17.33
C TYR A 115 -10.00 11.73 18.15
N PRO A 116 -9.39 12.28 19.23
CA PRO A 116 -10.00 13.35 20.01
C PRO A 116 -9.96 14.66 19.22
N SER A 117 -11.10 15.37 19.19
CA SER A 117 -11.23 16.71 18.62
C SER A 117 -11.96 17.60 19.64
N GLY A 118 -11.20 18.32 20.47
CA GLY A 118 -11.75 19.01 21.62
C GLY A 118 -12.32 18.02 22.65
N GLU A 119 -13.57 18.22 23.05
CA GLU A 119 -14.30 17.33 23.97
C GLU A 119 -14.96 16.14 23.25
N GLU A 120 -15.01 16.15 21.93
CA GLU A 120 -15.65 15.13 21.11
C GLU A 120 -14.65 14.11 20.56
N GLU A 121 -15.12 12.93 20.24
CA GLU A 121 -14.40 11.91 19.53
C GLU A 121 -14.89 11.83 18.08
N VAL A 122 -14.00 12.13 17.14
CA VAL A 122 -14.31 12.08 15.72
C VAL A 122 -13.96 10.69 15.17
N LYS A 123 -14.95 10.05 14.56
CA LYS A 123 -14.79 8.81 13.82
C LYS A 123 -14.40 9.13 12.38
N THR A 124 -13.45 8.36 11.84
CA THR A 124 -12.97 8.52 10.46
C THR A 124 -13.35 7.31 9.59
N VAL A 125 -12.40 6.43 9.30
CA VAL A 125 -12.54 5.34 8.33
C VAL A 125 -12.96 4.05 9.00
N ASP A 126 -14.00 3.42 8.48
CA ASP A 126 -14.36 2.03 8.80
C ASP A 126 -13.48 1.07 8.01
N PHE A 127 -13.00 0.02 8.66
CA PHE A 127 -12.31 -1.08 8.02
C PHE A 127 -12.69 -2.42 8.63
N TYR A 128 -12.36 -3.48 7.92
CA TYR A 128 -12.82 -4.83 8.20
C TYR A 128 -11.65 -5.79 8.25
N ALA A 129 -11.73 -6.79 9.12
CA ALA A 129 -10.79 -7.90 9.20
C ALA A 129 -11.55 -9.22 9.27
N PRO A 130 -11.01 -10.33 8.76
CA PRO A 130 -11.61 -11.63 8.93
C PRO A 130 -11.53 -12.06 10.40
N ALA A 131 -12.54 -12.77 10.90
CA ALA A 131 -12.46 -13.43 12.19
C ALA A 131 -11.31 -14.44 12.21
N GLU A 132 -10.72 -14.70 13.38
CA GLU A 132 -9.60 -15.62 13.52
C GLU A 132 -9.92 -17.03 13.00
N THR A 133 -11.12 -17.52 13.28
CA THR A 133 -11.63 -18.79 12.75
C THR A 133 -11.59 -18.84 11.22
N VAL A 134 -12.06 -17.78 10.54
CA VAL A 134 -12.07 -17.70 9.08
C VAL A 134 -10.65 -17.72 8.54
N ARG A 135 -9.74 -16.99 9.17
CA ARG A 135 -8.33 -16.92 8.82
C ARG A 135 -7.67 -18.30 8.92
N LYS A 136 -7.89 -19.02 10.03
CA LYS A 136 -7.35 -20.37 10.22
C LYS A 136 -7.81 -21.34 9.14
N VAL A 137 -9.11 -21.35 8.82
CA VAL A 137 -9.66 -22.29 7.82
C VAL A 137 -9.16 -21.98 6.41
N ARG A 138 -9.11 -20.70 6.02
CA ARG A 138 -8.77 -20.32 4.65
C ARG A 138 -7.28 -20.25 4.35
N ASN A 139 -6.42 -20.07 5.35
CA ASN A 139 -4.96 -20.12 5.16
C ASN A 139 -4.45 -21.55 4.87
N ILE A 140 -5.18 -22.58 5.19
CA ILE A 140 -4.77 -23.96 4.92
C ILE A 140 -4.73 -24.25 3.40
N GLY A 141 -5.42 -23.45 2.57
CA GLY A 141 -5.53 -23.66 1.12
C GLY A 141 -4.86 -22.61 0.22
N VAL A 142 -4.25 -21.56 0.73
CA VAL A 142 -3.94 -20.35 -0.06
C VAL A 142 -2.45 -20.09 -0.30
N SER A 143 -1.51 -20.81 0.29
CA SER A 143 -0.09 -20.50 0.09
C SER A 143 0.81 -21.66 -0.29
N PRO A 144 0.95 -21.96 -1.60
CA PRO A 144 2.12 -22.69 -2.07
C PRO A 144 3.39 -21.81 -2.10
N PHE A 145 3.28 -20.49 -1.94
CA PHE A 145 4.40 -19.56 -2.05
C PHE A 145 5.03 -19.12 -0.71
N SER A 146 4.53 -19.61 0.40
CA SER A 146 5.10 -19.31 1.71
C SER A 146 6.30 -20.16 2.11
N LYS A 147 7.14 -20.58 1.16
CA LYS A 147 8.43 -21.21 1.54
C LYS A 147 9.31 -20.29 2.40
N PHE A 148 9.01 -19.00 2.45
CA PHE A 148 9.74 -17.99 3.22
C PHE A 148 8.90 -17.21 4.23
N SER A 149 7.61 -17.22 4.13
CA SER A 149 6.81 -16.75 5.23
C SER A 149 6.76 -17.87 6.28
N LYS A 150 7.60 -17.82 7.30
CA LYS A 150 7.05 -18.03 8.63
C LYS A 150 5.97 -16.97 8.75
N LEU A 151 4.84 -17.21 8.11
CA LEU A 151 3.60 -16.58 8.45
C LEU A 151 3.50 -16.86 9.95
N LYS A 152 4.02 -15.96 10.78
CA LYS A 152 3.37 -15.71 12.03
C LYS A 152 1.96 -15.49 11.53
N LEU A 153 1.10 -16.48 11.73
CA LEU A 153 -0.33 -16.30 11.80
C LEU A 153 -0.45 -15.14 12.75
N PHE A 154 -0.46 -13.94 12.14
CA PHE A 154 -0.56 -12.74 12.92
C PHE A 154 -1.88 -12.93 13.62
N ASP A 155 -1.82 -13.22 14.92
CA ASP A 155 -2.87 -12.72 15.76
C ASP A 155 -3.22 -11.39 15.17
N VAL A 156 -4.52 -11.14 15.00
CA VAL A 156 -5.00 -9.80 14.67
C VAL A 156 -4.74 -8.94 15.91
N GLN A 157 -3.51 -8.90 16.36
CA GLN A 157 -2.98 -7.72 16.97
C GLN A 157 -3.06 -6.74 15.83
N ILE A 158 -4.21 -6.08 15.80
CA ILE A 158 -4.35 -4.88 15.02
C ILE A 158 -3.19 -4.06 15.53
N ASP A 159 -2.17 -4.03 14.69
CA ASP A 159 -0.93 -3.34 14.93
C ASP A 159 -1.25 -1.90 15.35
N THR A 160 -0.29 -1.13 15.68
CA THR A 160 -0.52 0.26 16.04
C THR A 160 -1.45 0.94 15.03
N PRO A 161 -2.22 1.95 15.40
CA PRO A 161 -3.07 2.68 14.46
C PRO A 161 -2.34 3.12 13.20
N LEU A 162 -1.05 3.45 13.32
CA LEU A 162 -0.22 3.85 12.19
C LEU A 162 0.06 2.69 11.22
N ASP A 163 0.38 1.50 11.74
CA ASP A 163 0.64 0.32 10.88
C ASP A 163 -0.63 -0.13 10.17
N SER A 164 -1.79 -0.03 10.84
CA SER A 164 -3.08 -0.32 10.23
C SER A 164 -3.44 0.69 9.14
N LEU A 165 -3.17 1.99 9.34
CA LEU A 165 -3.32 2.99 8.28
C LEU A 165 -2.44 2.66 7.08
N ARG A 166 -1.15 2.40 7.31
CA ARG A 166 -0.19 2.00 6.27
C ARG A 166 -0.70 0.82 5.46
N ARG A 167 -1.17 -0.23 6.16
CA ARG A 167 -1.65 -1.43 5.49
C ARG A 167 -2.86 -1.14 4.61
N LEU A 168 -3.83 -0.36 5.12
CA LEU A 168 -5.02 0.00 4.35
C LEU A 168 -4.69 0.80 3.10
N GLU A 169 -3.76 1.74 3.18
CA GLU A 169 -3.34 2.50 2.03
C GLU A 169 -2.59 1.69 1.00
N LEU A 170 -1.63 0.87 1.45
CA LEU A 170 -0.90 0.01 0.55
C LEU A 170 -1.83 -1.04 -0.09
N ASN A 171 -2.89 -1.46 0.60
CA ASN A 171 -3.95 -2.26 0.01
C ASN A 171 -4.72 -1.48 -1.08
N MET A 172 -4.99 -0.19 -0.87
CA MET A 172 -5.61 0.67 -1.90
C MET A 172 -4.68 0.86 -3.08
N PHE A 173 -3.41 1.18 -2.82
CA PHE A 173 -2.39 1.28 -3.86
C PHE A 173 -2.32 0.00 -4.69
N ASP A 174 -2.17 -1.15 -4.05
CA ASP A 174 -2.10 -2.45 -4.73
C ASP A 174 -3.32 -2.70 -5.62
N THR A 175 -4.51 -2.42 -5.09
CA THR A 175 -5.74 -2.65 -5.84
C THR A 175 -5.83 -1.75 -7.07
N SER A 176 -5.56 -0.45 -6.93
CA SER A 176 -5.57 0.50 -8.03
C SER A 176 -4.46 0.17 -9.04
N PHE A 177 -3.24 -0.06 -8.57
CA PHE A 177 -2.09 -0.34 -9.41
C PHE A 177 -2.27 -1.61 -10.25
N VAL A 178 -2.77 -2.69 -9.65
CA VAL A 178 -3.02 -3.95 -10.37
C VAL A 178 -4.16 -3.81 -11.38
N ASN A 179 -5.21 -3.08 -11.06
CA ASN A 179 -6.31 -2.85 -11.99
C ASN A 179 -5.86 -2.04 -13.22
N GLU A 180 -4.98 -1.07 -13.03
CA GLU A 180 -4.53 -0.16 -14.08
C GLU A 180 -3.37 -0.73 -14.90
N HIS A 181 -2.41 -1.37 -14.23
CA HIS A 181 -1.12 -1.77 -14.81
C HIS A 181 -0.85 -3.27 -14.75
N GLY A 182 -1.85 -4.08 -14.38
CA GLY A 182 -1.68 -5.53 -14.20
C GLY A 182 -1.10 -6.25 -15.42
N GLN A 183 -1.41 -5.78 -16.62
CA GLN A 183 -0.84 -6.30 -17.87
C GLN A 183 0.68 -6.08 -18.02
N ASN A 184 1.23 -5.07 -17.35
CA ASN A 184 2.66 -4.73 -17.38
C ASN A 184 3.43 -5.38 -16.22
N ILE A 185 2.75 -6.05 -15.32
CA ILE A 185 3.37 -6.77 -14.20
C ILE A 185 3.80 -8.15 -14.68
N ASP A 186 5.08 -8.47 -14.51
CA ASP A 186 5.64 -9.81 -14.72
C ASP A 186 5.42 -10.68 -13.47
N ASN A 187 5.67 -10.13 -12.29
CA ASN A 187 5.43 -10.82 -11.04
C ASN A 187 5.02 -9.85 -9.93
N ARG A 188 4.01 -10.23 -9.14
CA ARG A 188 3.53 -9.51 -7.97
C ARG A 188 3.87 -10.32 -6.72
N TYR A 189 4.56 -9.69 -5.80
CA TYR A 189 4.93 -10.25 -4.50
C TYR A 189 4.07 -9.63 -3.42
N VAL A 190 3.55 -10.45 -2.53
CA VAL A 190 2.76 -10.02 -1.35
C VAL A 190 3.53 -10.42 -0.11
N ASP A 191 3.65 -9.49 0.85
CA ASP A 191 4.41 -9.65 2.09
C ASP A 191 5.84 -10.17 1.82
N TYR A 192 6.52 -9.49 0.88
CA TYR A 192 7.89 -9.86 0.52
C TYR A 192 8.86 -9.54 1.63
N TYR A 193 9.65 -10.54 2.03
CA TYR A 193 10.58 -10.43 3.14
C TYR A 193 12.00 -10.16 2.65
N PHE A 194 12.47 -8.94 2.85
CA PHE A 194 13.86 -8.56 2.62
C PHE A 194 14.72 -8.96 3.81
N LEU A 195 15.84 -9.62 3.56
CA LEU A 195 16.78 -10.05 4.59
C LEU A 195 18.21 -9.74 4.16
N ASN A 196 18.88 -8.87 4.91
CA ASN A 196 20.32 -8.68 4.82
C ASN A 196 21.00 -9.24 6.08
N ARG A 197 21.54 -10.45 5.97
CA ARG A 197 22.16 -11.14 7.09
C ARG A 197 23.44 -10.46 7.61
N TYR A 198 24.13 -9.73 6.73
CA TYR A 198 25.38 -9.05 7.10
C TYR A 198 25.13 -7.77 7.92
N LYS A 199 23.98 -7.15 7.75
CA LYS A 199 23.58 -5.92 8.45
C LYS A 199 22.51 -6.14 9.54
N GLU A 200 22.19 -7.40 9.84
CA GLU A 200 21.09 -7.76 10.75
C GLU A 200 19.76 -7.07 10.41
N PHE A 201 19.59 -6.71 9.11
CA PHE A 201 18.40 -6.04 8.63
C PHE A 201 17.38 -7.05 8.15
N SER A 202 16.14 -6.85 8.56
CA SER A 202 14.99 -7.56 8.00
C SER A 202 13.78 -6.66 7.94
N MET A 203 13.05 -6.72 6.82
CA MET A 203 11.83 -5.95 6.62
C MET A 203 10.86 -6.73 5.72
N THR A 204 9.57 -6.65 6.03
CA THR A 204 8.51 -7.12 5.14
C THR A 204 7.86 -5.92 4.46
N VAL A 205 7.85 -5.91 3.12
CA VAL A 205 7.05 -4.96 2.35
C VAL A 205 5.75 -5.63 1.94
N PRO A 206 4.59 -4.98 2.16
CA PRO A 206 3.29 -5.56 1.84
C PRO A 206 3.15 -5.93 0.37
N TYR A 207 3.71 -5.13 -0.51
CA TYR A 207 3.64 -5.34 -1.96
C TYR A 207 4.93 -4.95 -2.66
N MET A 208 5.25 -5.69 -3.73
CA MET A 208 6.35 -5.41 -4.63
C MET A 208 6.00 -5.94 -6.02
N TYR A 209 6.35 -5.22 -7.07
CA TYR A 209 6.01 -5.58 -8.44
C TYR A 209 7.26 -5.64 -9.30
N ARG A 210 7.54 -6.80 -9.88
CA ARG A 210 8.51 -6.92 -10.96
C ARG A 210 7.78 -6.62 -12.26
N MET A 211 8.21 -5.56 -12.95
CA MET A 211 7.61 -5.11 -14.18
C MET A 211 8.18 -5.88 -15.37
N LYS A 212 7.38 -6.01 -16.42
CA LYS A 212 7.88 -6.46 -17.72
C LYS A 212 8.93 -5.47 -18.23
N LYS A 213 9.75 -5.94 -19.15
CA LYS A 213 10.75 -5.11 -19.80
C LYS A 213 10.05 -4.01 -20.60
N THR A 214 10.46 -2.76 -20.42
CA THR A 214 9.96 -1.64 -21.23
C THR A 214 10.40 -1.75 -22.68
N GLU A 215 9.83 -0.93 -23.57
CA GLU A 215 10.24 -0.85 -24.97
C GLU A 215 11.71 -0.46 -25.10
N LEU A 216 12.23 0.40 -24.23
CA LEU A 216 13.65 0.79 -24.13
C LEU A 216 14.54 -0.30 -23.51
N GLY A 217 13.98 -1.40 -23.12
CA GLY A 217 14.72 -2.53 -22.56
C GLY A 217 15.00 -2.45 -21.07
N GLN A 218 14.48 -1.46 -20.37
CA GLN A 218 14.66 -1.25 -18.95
C GLN A 218 13.81 -2.23 -18.14
N LYS A 219 14.27 -2.57 -16.93
CA LYS A 219 13.58 -3.49 -16.03
C LYS A 219 13.47 -2.86 -14.65
N PHE A 220 12.26 -2.80 -14.12
CA PHE A 220 12.00 -2.17 -12.83
C PHE A 220 11.40 -3.16 -11.82
N VAL A 221 11.79 -2.96 -10.56
CA VAL A 221 11.06 -3.48 -9.40
C VAL A 221 10.42 -2.31 -8.69
N ILE A 222 9.10 -2.20 -8.75
CA ILE A 222 8.36 -1.13 -8.07
C ILE A 222 8.07 -1.57 -6.65
N ILE A 223 8.39 -0.69 -5.70
CA ILE A 223 8.22 -0.92 -4.27
C ILE A 223 7.37 0.23 -3.71
N PRO A 224 6.06 0.01 -3.50
CA PRO A 224 5.21 1.01 -2.89
C PRO A 224 5.51 1.12 -1.40
N LEU A 225 5.62 2.34 -0.93
CA LEU A 225 5.78 2.68 0.46
C LEU A 225 4.73 3.72 0.84
N CYS A 226 4.55 3.92 2.13
CA CYS A 226 3.59 4.89 2.64
C CYS A 226 4.29 5.83 3.63
N SER A 227 4.21 7.13 3.42
CA SER A 227 4.76 8.14 4.30
C SER A 227 3.66 9.00 4.91
N ARG A 228 3.81 9.34 6.20
CA ARG A 228 2.88 10.16 6.97
C ARG A 228 3.65 11.21 7.75
N ARG A 229 2.96 12.26 8.20
CA ARG A 229 3.56 13.38 8.96
C ARG A 229 4.13 12.94 10.30
N ASN A 230 5.14 12.06 10.26
CA ASN A 230 5.90 11.58 11.41
C ASN A 230 7.41 11.53 11.07
N PRO A 231 8.22 12.48 11.59
CA PRO A 231 9.64 12.58 11.26
C PRO A 231 10.46 11.32 11.57
N LYS A 232 10.20 10.66 12.71
CA LYS A 232 10.92 9.43 13.08
C LYS A 232 10.66 8.33 12.08
N TRP A 233 9.42 8.19 11.67
CA TRP A 233 9.03 7.20 10.72
C TRP A 233 9.60 7.45 9.31
N ARG A 234 9.67 8.72 8.89
CA ARG A 234 10.33 9.06 7.62
C ARG A 234 11.81 8.68 7.62
N ALA A 235 12.53 8.98 8.70
CA ALA A 235 13.94 8.61 8.84
C ALA A 235 14.16 7.09 8.78
N GLU A 236 13.32 6.32 9.48
CA GLU A 236 13.32 4.86 9.42
C GLU A 236 13.07 4.36 8.00
N GLN A 237 12.14 4.95 7.30
CA GLN A 237 11.79 4.60 5.92
C GLN A 237 12.97 4.80 4.96
N PHE A 238 13.72 5.90 5.07
CA PHE A 238 14.90 6.12 4.23
C PHE A 238 16.02 5.11 4.52
N ASN A 239 16.25 4.77 5.78
CA ASN A 239 17.19 3.71 6.13
C ASN A 239 16.75 2.35 5.55
N ASN A 240 15.44 2.07 5.58
CA ASN A 240 14.88 0.86 4.99
C ASN A 240 15.07 0.84 3.45
N MET A 241 14.84 1.97 2.77
CA MET A 241 15.06 2.08 1.33
C MET A 241 16.51 1.76 0.95
N ILE A 242 17.50 2.28 1.68
CA ILE A 242 18.92 1.99 1.43
C ILE A 242 19.19 0.49 1.49
N ASN A 243 18.72 -0.18 2.54
CA ASN A 243 18.92 -1.62 2.69
C ASN A 243 18.19 -2.42 1.60
N ILE A 244 16.98 -1.97 1.20
CA ILE A 244 16.22 -2.61 0.12
C ILE A 244 16.96 -2.49 -1.21
N VAL A 245 17.53 -1.33 -1.52
CA VAL A 245 18.34 -1.13 -2.76
C VAL A 245 19.47 -2.14 -2.82
N GLU A 246 20.26 -2.26 -1.76
CA GLU A 246 21.39 -3.20 -1.69
C GLU A 246 20.94 -4.67 -1.87
N ILE A 247 19.79 -5.04 -1.29
CA ILE A 247 19.25 -6.39 -1.45
C ILE A 247 18.74 -6.60 -2.88
N CYS A 248 18.08 -5.59 -3.47
CA CYS A 248 17.60 -5.67 -4.85
C CYS A 248 18.75 -5.84 -5.86
N GLU A 249 19.89 -5.23 -5.65
CA GLU A 249 21.07 -5.42 -6.50
C GLU A 249 21.53 -6.88 -6.55
N ILE A 250 21.32 -7.63 -5.49
CA ILE A 250 21.69 -9.04 -5.38
C ILE A 250 20.57 -9.95 -5.87
N GLU A 251 19.34 -9.77 -5.35
CA GLU A 251 18.22 -10.68 -5.57
C GLU A 251 17.50 -10.44 -6.90
N PHE A 252 17.49 -9.19 -7.38
CA PHE A 252 16.85 -8.75 -8.63
C PHE A 252 17.88 -8.21 -9.61
N LYS A 253 18.98 -8.93 -9.81
CA LYS A 253 20.05 -8.51 -10.69
C LYS A 253 19.57 -8.08 -12.07
N GLY A 254 19.92 -6.85 -12.47
CA GLY A 254 19.52 -6.25 -13.73
C GLY A 254 18.15 -5.58 -13.70
N TYR A 255 17.54 -5.45 -12.52
CA TYR A 255 16.36 -4.62 -12.28
C TYR A 255 16.75 -3.39 -11.47
N THR A 256 16.16 -2.26 -11.80
CA THR A 256 16.29 -1.02 -11.03
C THR A 256 15.18 -0.92 -10.01
N PRO A 257 15.48 -0.81 -8.71
CA PRO A 257 14.47 -0.54 -7.70
C PRO A 257 13.91 0.88 -7.89
N LEU A 258 12.60 1.00 -7.90
CA LEU A 258 11.86 2.24 -8.04
C LEU A 258 10.86 2.33 -6.88
N PHE A 259 10.98 3.38 -6.07
CA PHE A 259 10.07 3.59 -4.95
C PHE A 259 8.93 4.53 -5.35
N ILE A 260 7.69 4.14 -5.04
CA ILE A 260 6.53 5.03 -5.12
C ILE A 260 6.02 5.22 -3.70
N VAL A 261 6.18 6.43 -3.18
CA VAL A 261 5.83 6.78 -1.80
C VAL A 261 4.46 7.43 -1.76
N ASN A 262 3.50 6.73 -1.19
CA ASN A 262 2.17 7.27 -0.98
C ASN A 262 2.19 8.29 0.17
N VAL A 263 1.70 9.50 -0.07
CA VAL A 263 1.67 10.64 0.85
C VAL A 263 0.26 11.17 1.04
N GLU A 264 -0.01 11.82 2.18
CA GLU A 264 -1.33 12.38 2.47
C GLU A 264 -1.76 13.43 1.45
N ASP A 265 -0.81 14.30 1.07
CA ASP A 265 -1.01 15.38 0.10
C ASP A 265 0.31 15.74 -0.60
N ASN A 266 0.23 16.60 -1.62
CA ASN A 266 1.38 16.97 -2.43
C ASN A 266 2.45 17.75 -1.64
N SER A 267 2.07 18.54 -0.63
CA SER A 267 3.04 19.29 0.20
C SER A 267 3.90 18.34 1.02
N MET A 268 3.36 17.21 1.43
CA MET A 268 4.09 16.19 2.13
C MET A 268 5.17 15.51 1.28
N ALA A 269 5.03 15.52 -0.04
CA ALA A 269 6.11 15.06 -0.93
C ALA A 269 7.35 15.94 -0.75
N CYS A 270 7.18 17.27 -0.69
CA CYS A 270 8.26 18.21 -0.44
C CYS A 270 8.91 18.03 0.93
N GLU A 271 8.10 17.81 1.97
CA GLU A 271 8.61 17.49 3.31
C GLU A 271 9.41 16.17 3.33
N SER A 272 8.97 15.18 2.58
CA SER A 272 9.69 13.90 2.47
C SER A 272 11.00 14.04 1.73
N GLU A 273 11.02 14.79 0.62
CA GLU A 273 12.24 15.03 -0.15
C GLU A 273 13.26 15.84 0.65
N ALA A 274 12.82 16.85 1.43
CA ALA A 274 13.68 17.55 2.36
C ALA A 274 14.36 16.60 3.37
N GLY A 275 13.61 15.64 3.90
CA GLY A 275 14.17 14.59 4.77
C GLY A 275 15.18 13.70 4.06
N LYS A 276 14.93 13.34 2.79
CA LYS A 276 15.81 12.50 1.97
C LYS A 276 17.15 13.16 1.70
N SER A 277 17.22 14.48 1.62
CA SER A 277 18.44 15.22 1.26
C SER A 277 19.66 14.90 2.13
N GLY A 278 19.46 14.42 3.35
CA GLY A 278 20.50 13.93 4.25
C GLY A 278 21.08 12.54 3.91
N TYR A 279 20.47 11.80 2.96
CA TYR A 279 20.84 10.42 2.63
C TYR A 279 21.50 10.33 1.26
N GLN A 280 22.85 10.39 1.23
CA GLN A 280 23.63 10.38 0.00
C GLN A 280 23.36 9.16 -0.89
N GLN A 281 23.15 7.98 -0.27
CA GLN A 281 22.88 6.72 -0.96
C GLN A 281 21.57 6.71 -1.74
N LEU A 282 20.63 7.61 -1.40
CA LEU A 282 19.34 7.71 -2.08
C LEU A 282 19.32 8.76 -3.20
N LYS A 283 20.41 9.47 -3.44
CA LYS A 283 20.45 10.49 -4.50
C LYS A 283 20.20 9.92 -5.90
N SER A 284 20.77 8.75 -6.16
CA SER A 284 20.66 8.06 -7.45
C SER A 284 19.47 7.11 -7.55
N VAL A 285 18.71 6.94 -6.46
CA VAL A 285 17.55 6.03 -6.44
C VAL A 285 16.30 6.77 -6.90
N PRO A 286 15.59 6.27 -7.92
CA PRO A 286 14.32 6.86 -8.35
C PRO A 286 13.27 6.75 -7.25
N ILE A 287 12.84 7.89 -6.71
CA ILE A 287 11.78 7.99 -5.71
C ILE A 287 10.73 8.96 -6.25
N PHE A 288 9.52 8.46 -6.43
CA PHE A 288 8.36 9.23 -6.80
C PHE A 288 7.39 9.28 -5.64
N TYR A 289 6.54 10.30 -5.63
CA TYR A 289 5.47 10.41 -4.65
C TYR A 289 4.13 10.34 -5.34
N VAL A 290 3.12 9.92 -4.63
CA VAL A 290 1.74 9.90 -5.09
C VAL A 290 0.82 10.25 -3.93
N SER A 291 -0.14 11.14 -4.14
CA SER A 291 -1.08 11.49 -3.07
C SER A 291 -2.18 10.44 -2.90
N ASP A 292 -2.71 10.34 -1.69
CA ASP A 292 -3.84 9.46 -1.37
C ASP A 292 -5.05 9.72 -2.29
N TRP A 293 -5.23 10.97 -2.70
CA TRP A 293 -6.30 11.31 -3.63
C TRP A 293 -6.11 10.61 -4.98
N VAL A 294 -4.89 10.65 -5.54
CA VAL A 294 -4.56 9.98 -6.81
C VAL A 294 -4.80 8.48 -6.69
N VAL A 295 -4.23 7.83 -5.67
CA VAL A 295 -4.40 6.39 -5.44
C VAL A 295 -5.87 5.98 -5.39
N ASN A 296 -6.74 6.88 -4.94
CA ASN A 296 -8.16 6.60 -4.82
C ASN A 296 -9.00 6.98 -6.05
N ASN A 297 -8.51 7.81 -6.95
CA ASN A 297 -9.39 8.43 -7.97
C ASN A 297 -8.79 8.50 -9.38
N SER A 298 -7.51 8.20 -9.56
CA SER A 298 -6.81 8.41 -10.84
C SER A 298 -5.74 7.36 -11.07
N PRO A 299 -5.29 7.14 -12.30
CA PRO A 299 -4.16 6.28 -12.61
C PRO A 299 -2.89 6.72 -11.88
N ILE A 300 -2.22 5.76 -11.22
CA ILE A 300 -1.09 6.06 -10.35
C ILE A 300 0.11 6.54 -11.15
N LEU A 301 0.51 5.79 -12.19
CA LEU A 301 1.71 6.12 -12.96
C LEU A 301 1.57 7.38 -13.81
N ASP A 302 0.34 7.83 -14.07
CA ASP A 302 0.07 9.05 -14.83
C ASP A 302 0.08 10.31 -13.96
N ASN A 303 0.20 10.16 -12.64
CA ASN A 303 0.05 11.25 -11.68
C ASN A 303 1.08 11.18 -10.54
N LEU A 304 2.32 10.86 -10.90
CA LEU A 304 3.43 10.85 -9.95
C LEU A 304 3.92 12.27 -9.67
N ILE A 305 4.41 12.49 -8.48
CA ILE A 305 4.95 13.77 -8.02
C ILE A 305 6.47 13.68 -8.03
N ILE A 306 7.11 14.64 -8.71
CA ILE A 306 8.55 14.91 -8.60
C ILE A 306 8.73 16.25 -7.88
N VAL A 307 9.53 16.26 -6.83
CA VAL A 307 9.87 17.48 -6.11
C VAL A 307 11.04 18.16 -6.79
N LYS A 308 10.86 19.41 -7.23
CA LYS A 308 11.89 20.22 -7.90
C LYS A 308 12.64 21.13 -6.92
N ASP A 309 11.95 21.68 -5.94
CA ASP A 309 12.53 22.53 -4.91
C ASP A 309 11.71 22.38 -3.62
N TYR A 310 12.19 21.56 -2.72
CA TYR A 310 11.51 21.29 -1.46
C TYR A 310 11.50 22.48 -0.49
N VAL A 311 12.40 23.45 -0.68
CA VAL A 311 12.47 24.67 0.15
C VAL A 311 11.33 25.63 -0.22
N LYS A 312 10.94 25.64 -1.50
CA LYS A 312 9.88 26.49 -2.04
C LYS A 312 8.57 25.74 -2.30
N ASP A 313 8.43 24.51 -1.79
CA ASP A 313 7.29 23.63 -2.04
C ASP A 313 6.93 23.49 -3.54
N LYS A 314 7.97 23.43 -4.38
CA LYS A 314 7.77 23.25 -5.83
C LYS A 314 7.86 21.79 -6.21
N TYR A 315 6.82 21.31 -6.86
CA TYR A 315 6.73 19.96 -7.41
C TYR A 315 6.08 20.00 -8.79
N GLU A 316 6.20 18.90 -9.50
CA GLU A 316 5.54 18.67 -10.78
C GLU A 316 4.83 17.31 -10.76
N LEU A 317 3.69 17.25 -11.44
CA LEU A 317 3.01 16.00 -11.71
C LEU A 317 3.52 15.45 -13.05
N VAL A 318 3.92 14.19 -13.05
CA VAL A 318 4.48 13.51 -14.22
C VAL A 318 3.79 12.16 -14.43
N SER A 319 3.83 11.69 -15.67
CA SER A 319 3.47 10.32 -16.05
C SER A 319 4.74 9.51 -16.29
N LEU A 320 4.75 8.27 -15.83
CA LEU A 320 5.85 7.32 -16.02
C LEU A 320 5.38 6.20 -16.95
N SER A 321 6.01 6.09 -18.11
CA SER A 321 5.78 5.00 -19.06
C SER A 321 6.61 3.78 -18.69
N ILE A 322 5.94 2.68 -18.31
CA ILE A 322 6.58 1.40 -17.92
C ILE A 322 6.02 0.25 -18.74
#